data_27d75c80565e0812bfe04055b967947c
#
_entry.id   27d75c80565e0812bfe04055b967947c
#
_cell.length_a   1.000
_cell.length_b   1.000
_cell.length_c   1.000
_cell.angle_alpha   90.00
_cell.angle_beta   90.00
_cell.angle_gamma   90.00
#
_symmetry.space_group_name_H-M   'P 1'
#
loop_
_entity.id
_entity.type
_entity.pdbx_description
1 polymer ?
#
loop_
_entity_poly.entity_id
_entity_poly.type
_entity_poly.pdbx_seq_one_letter_code
_entity_poly.pdbx_strand_id
1 'polypeptide(L)'
;VYKTTKDKIFVADPAQGLLEYSHQDFLEAWTTAQDKTGFVLLLEPNPNFFELKEDKSKIKSFGFLWSYLKPYKKLVNQLLIGLLVGTTIQFIMPFLMQSVVDIGVNNQDIPFIYLILVAQLVLFASQTLVSIFREWLLLHVTGRFNIKMVSDFLFKMLKLPVSYFDTRNAGEHLQRITDHTRIQNFISSSTLNMIFSMITFII
;
A
#
# COMPACT_ATOMS: atom_id res chain seq x y z
N VAL A 1 0.96 -18.22 33.52
CA VAL A 1 0.54 -17.48 34.74
C VAL A 1 1.36 -16.21 34.81
N TYR A 2 0.73 -15.06 34.94
CA TYR A 2 1.43 -13.77 35.04
C TYR A 2 1.25 -13.06 36.36
N LYS A 3 0.26 -13.50 37.16
CA LYS A 3 0.01 -12.96 38.48
C LYS A 3 -0.68 -14.00 39.36
N THR A 4 -0.29 -14.08 40.64
CA THR A 4 -0.92 -14.93 41.64
C THR A 4 -1.28 -14.08 42.83
N THR A 5 -2.49 -14.26 43.38
CA THR A 5 -2.97 -13.66 44.63
C THR A 5 -3.37 -14.76 45.59
N LYS A 6 -3.72 -14.42 46.85
CA LYS A 6 -4.11 -15.43 47.84
C LYS A 6 -5.30 -16.30 47.41
N ASP A 7 -6.21 -15.77 46.60
CA ASP A 7 -7.48 -16.44 46.24
C ASP A 7 -7.59 -16.79 44.78
N LYS A 8 -6.77 -16.18 43.90
CA LYS A 8 -6.91 -16.31 42.45
C LYS A 8 -5.57 -16.38 41.72
N ILE A 9 -5.57 -17.12 40.63
CA ILE A 9 -4.47 -17.23 39.65
C ILE A 9 -4.90 -16.59 38.32
N PHE A 10 -4.08 -15.71 37.83
CA PHE A 10 -4.31 -15.01 36.55
C PHE A 10 -3.46 -15.63 35.44
N VAL A 11 -4.10 -16.10 34.40
CA VAL A 11 -3.49 -16.82 33.30
C VAL A 11 -3.71 -16.06 32.01
N ALA A 12 -2.67 -15.88 31.23
CA ALA A 12 -2.79 -15.43 29.83
C ALA A 12 -2.79 -16.68 28.94
N ASP A 13 -3.98 -17.04 28.46
CA ASP A 13 -4.17 -18.17 27.55
C ASP A 13 -4.16 -17.66 26.10
N PRO A 14 -3.28 -18.18 25.21
CA PRO A 14 -3.25 -17.75 23.82
C PRO A 14 -4.55 -17.98 23.04
N ALA A 15 -5.38 -18.95 23.47
CA ALA A 15 -6.63 -19.30 22.80
C ALA A 15 -7.85 -18.53 23.34
N GLN A 16 -7.86 -18.21 24.64
CA GLN A 16 -9.02 -17.65 25.33
C GLN A 16 -8.80 -16.23 25.91
N GLY A 17 -7.54 -15.75 25.91
CA GLY A 17 -7.20 -14.42 26.42
C GLY A 17 -6.83 -14.43 27.92
N LEU A 18 -7.18 -13.38 28.65
CA LEU A 18 -6.88 -13.24 30.08
C LEU A 18 -7.99 -13.88 30.91
N LEU A 19 -7.63 -14.90 31.67
CA LEU A 19 -8.54 -15.70 32.49
C LEU A 19 -8.18 -15.60 33.96
N GLU A 20 -9.18 -15.72 34.81
CA GLU A 20 -9.03 -15.80 36.24
C GLU A 20 -9.54 -17.17 36.72
N TYR A 21 -8.67 -17.90 37.44
CA TYR A 21 -9.01 -19.19 38.02
C TYR A 21 -8.92 -19.15 39.56
N SER A 22 -9.74 -19.97 40.22
CA SER A 22 -9.47 -20.33 41.61
C SER A 22 -8.24 -21.25 41.70
N HIS A 23 -7.60 -21.36 42.83
CA HIS A 23 -6.44 -22.25 42.99
C HIS A 23 -6.79 -23.71 42.66
N GLN A 24 -8.00 -24.16 43.01
CA GLN A 24 -8.46 -25.52 42.73
C GLN A 24 -8.68 -25.76 41.24
N ASP A 25 -9.42 -24.89 40.60
CA ASP A 25 -9.71 -25.01 39.14
C ASP A 25 -8.41 -24.95 38.31
N PHE A 26 -7.47 -24.10 38.70
CA PHE A 26 -6.18 -24.04 38.04
C PHE A 26 -5.38 -25.33 38.19
N LEU A 27 -5.34 -25.91 39.40
CA LEU A 27 -4.63 -27.16 39.65
C LEU A 27 -5.25 -28.33 38.90
N GLU A 28 -6.59 -28.43 38.86
CA GLU A 28 -7.29 -29.44 38.06
C GLU A 28 -7.02 -29.31 36.56
N ALA A 29 -6.98 -28.09 36.03
CA ALA A 29 -6.69 -27.84 34.63
C ALA A 29 -5.20 -28.04 34.27
N TRP A 30 -4.28 -27.80 35.19
CA TRP A 30 -2.84 -27.82 34.94
C TRP A 30 -2.18 -29.14 35.21
N THR A 31 -2.68 -29.90 36.20
CA THR A 31 -2.06 -31.15 36.63
C THR A 31 -2.60 -32.37 35.88
N THR A 32 -1.77 -33.34 35.59
CA THR A 32 -2.20 -34.60 34.98
C THR A 32 -2.99 -35.44 36.01
N ALA A 33 -4.13 -36.00 35.62
CA ALA A 33 -5.09 -36.67 36.48
C ALA A 33 -4.51 -37.85 37.27
N GLN A 34 -3.42 -38.50 36.84
CA GLN A 34 -2.83 -39.67 37.49
C GLN A 34 -1.82 -39.31 38.61
N ASP A 35 -0.97 -38.29 38.39
CA ASP A 35 0.16 -38.03 39.32
C ASP A 35 0.07 -36.70 40.04
N LYS A 36 -0.93 -35.87 39.76
CA LYS A 36 -1.07 -34.51 40.29
C LYS A 36 0.21 -33.65 40.12
N THR A 37 0.98 -33.96 39.08
CA THR A 37 2.19 -33.23 38.74
C THR A 37 1.93 -32.34 37.51
N GLY A 38 2.49 -31.15 37.51
CA GLY A 38 2.42 -30.22 36.38
C GLY A 38 3.82 -29.77 35.92
N PHE A 39 3.97 -29.46 34.65
CA PHE A 39 5.22 -28.94 34.11
C PHE A 39 5.24 -27.44 34.14
N VAL A 40 6.32 -26.84 34.61
CA VAL A 40 6.53 -25.40 34.63
C VAL A 40 7.84 -25.06 33.92
N LEU A 41 7.81 -24.06 33.08
CA LEU A 41 9.00 -23.45 32.48
C LEU A 41 9.24 -22.10 33.20
N LEU A 42 10.26 -22.03 34.02
CA LEU A 42 10.65 -20.79 34.66
C LEU A 42 11.59 -20.02 33.73
N LEU A 43 11.20 -18.80 33.34
CA LEU A 43 11.99 -17.95 32.49
C LEU A 43 12.46 -16.74 33.28
N GLU A 44 13.78 -16.59 33.42
CA GLU A 44 14.38 -15.37 33.91
C GLU A 44 14.93 -14.54 32.75
N PRO A 45 14.56 -13.24 32.63
CA PRO A 45 15.12 -12.40 31.61
C PRO A 45 16.62 -12.19 31.89
N ASN A 46 17.46 -12.53 30.90
CA ASN A 46 18.89 -12.20 30.96
C ASN A 46 19.03 -10.65 30.94
N PRO A 47 20.03 -10.04 31.62
CA PRO A 47 20.30 -8.60 31.53
C PRO A 47 20.32 -8.06 30.10
N ASN A 48 20.84 -8.79 29.14
CA ASN A 48 20.86 -8.47 27.74
C ASN A 48 19.45 -8.46 27.06
N PHE A 49 18.43 -9.05 27.69
CA PHE A 49 17.08 -9.06 27.17
C PHE A 49 16.48 -7.65 27.11
N PHE A 50 16.77 -6.81 28.10
CA PHE A 50 16.32 -5.42 28.14
C PHE A 50 17.19 -4.48 27.30
N GLU A 51 18.42 -4.92 26.96
CA GLU A 51 19.31 -4.20 26.06
C GLU A 51 19.10 -4.56 24.59
N LEU A 52 18.36 -5.63 24.31
CA LEU A 52 17.87 -5.92 22.96
C LEU A 52 17.00 -4.74 22.54
N LYS A 53 17.65 -3.71 21.99
CA LYS A 53 16.95 -2.70 21.22
C LYS A 53 16.13 -3.49 20.21
N GLU A 54 14.80 -3.31 20.27
CA GLU A 54 13.96 -3.69 19.14
C GLU A 54 14.77 -3.37 17.90
N ASP A 55 15.15 -4.39 17.17
CA ASP A 55 15.64 -4.21 15.82
C ASP A 55 14.44 -3.56 15.12
N LYS A 56 14.36 -2.24 15.24
CA LYS A 56 13.51 -1.41 14.42
C LYS A 56 14.07 -1.69 13.04
N SER A 57 13.70 -2.86 12.52
CA SER A 57 13.88 -3.20 11.13
C SER A 57 13.35 -1.96 10.45
N LYS A 58 14.29 -1.10 10.07
CA LYS A 58 14.02 0.17 9.43
C LYS A 58 12.96 -0.16 8.41
N ILE A 59 11.73 0.19 8.74
CA ILE A 59 10.65 0.14 7.79
C ILE A 59 11.15 1.06 6.70
N LYS A 60 11.92 0.49 5.77
CA LYS A 60 12.35 1.14 4.54
C LYS A 60 11.11 1.21 3.65
N SER A 61 10.04 1.81 4.22
CA SER A 61 8.72 1.80 3.63
C SER A 61 8.73 2.39 2.23
N PHE A 62 9.41 3.52 2.06
CA PHE A 62 9.54 4.18 0.77
C PHE A 62 10.73 3.68 -0.06
N GLY A 63 11.86 3.34 0.55
CA GLY A 63 13.02 2.80 -0.16
C GLY A 63 12.74 1.43 -0.79
N PHE A 64 11.86 0.65 -0.19
CA PHE A 64 11.40 -0.62 -0.74
C PHE A 64 10.63 -0.40 -2.06
N LEU A 65 9.67 0.53 -2.07
CA LEU A 65 8.90 0.89 -3.26
C LEU A 65 9.78 1.40 -4.40
N TRP A 66 10.76 2.24 -4.06
CA TRP A 66 11.69 2.78 -5.05
C TRP A 66 12.54 1.68 -5.70
N SER A 67 12.92 0.63 -4.95
CA SER A 67 13.66 -0.51 -5.50
C SER A 67 12.88 -1.28 -6.56
N TYR A 68 11.56 -1.36 -6.43
CA TYR A 68 10.68 -1.99 -7.43
C TYR A 68 10.40 -1.11 -8.64
N LEU A 69 10.42 0.22 -8.47
CA LEU A 69 10.21 1.18 -9.56
C LEU A 69 11.48 1.40 -10.39
N LYS A 70 12.66 1.23 -9.79
CA LYS A 70 13.96 1.43 -10.44
C LYS A 70 14.13 0.71 -11.78
N PRO A 71 13.69 -0.55 -11.97
CA PRO A 71 13.76 -1.23 -13.27
C PRO A 71 12.90 -0.54 -14.36
N TYR A 72 11.85 0.16 -13.98
CA TYR A 72 10.88 0.80 -14.88
C TYR A 72 11.10 2.31 -15.05
N LYS A 73 12.28 2.81 -14.68
CA LYS A 73 12.63 4.25 -14.75
C LYS A 73 12.34 4.90 -16.10
N LYS A 74 12.48 4.16 -17.21
CA LYS A 74 12.14 4.68 -18.55
C LYS A 74 10.65 4.97 -18.69
N LEU A 75 9.78 4.05 -18.24
CA LEU A 75 8.33 4.22 -18.29
C LEU A 75 7.86 5.32 -17.32
N VAL A 76 8.46 5.39 -16.13
CA VAL A 76 8.19 6.47 -15.17
C VAL A 76 8.60 7.83 -15.76
N ASN A 77 9.72 7.92 -16.45
CA ASN A 77 10.15 9.16 -17.10
C ASN A 77 9.20 9.56 -18.24
N GLN A 78 8.72 8.59 -19.03
CA GLN A 78 7.69 8.83 -20.07
C GLN A 78 6.37 9.32 -19.46
N LEU A 79 5.96 8.77 -18.30
CA LEU A 79 4.79 9.26 -17.58
C LEU A 79 4.96 10.71 -17.12
N LEU A 80 6.15 11.07 -16.62
CA LEU A 80 6.46 12.45 -16.21
C LEU A 80 6.44 13.41 -17.41
N ILE A 81 7.01 13.01 -18.55
CA ILE A 81 6.95 13.81 -19.78
C ILE A 81 5.50 13.98 -20.24
N GLY A 82 4.73 12.90 -20.26
CA GLY A 82 3.30 12.97 -20.62
C GLY A 82 2.51 13.88 -19.68
N LEU A 83 2.84 13.90 -18.38
CA LEU A 83 2.24 14.81 -17.43
C LEU A 83 2.60 16.27 -17.76
N LEU A 84 3.87 16.57 -17.99
CA LEU A 84 4.32 17.93 -18.33
C LEU A 84 3.67 18.42 -19.62
N VAL A 85 3.61 17.61 -20.66
CA VAL A 85 2.94 17.96 -21.92
C VAL A 85 1.45 18.19 -21.68
N GLY A 86 0.77 17.29 -20.97
CA GLY A 86 -0.65 17.42 -20.66
C GLY A 86 -0.99 18.66 -19.85
N THR A 87 -0.20 18.99 -18.82
CA THR A 87 -0.39 20.22 -18.03
C THR A 87 -0.12 21.47 -18.84
N THR A 88 0.88 21.46 -19.72
CA THR A 88 1.14 22.61 -20.62
C THR A 88 -0.05 22.87 -21.55
N ILE A 89 -0.61 21.83 -22.17
CA ILE A 89 -1.80 21.97 -23.00
C ILE A 89 -2.98 22.52 -22.18
N GLN A 90 -3.19 21.96 -20.99
CA GLN A 90 -4.27 22.38 -20.10
C GLN A 90 -4.13 23.85 -19.68
N PHE A 91 -2.91 24.32 -19.48
CA PHE A 91 -2.62 25.70 -19.13
C PHE A 91 -2.90 26.69 -20.28
N ILE A 92 -2.77 26.28 -21.54
CA ILE A 92 -3.06 27.11 -22.73
C ILE A 92 -4.56 27.33 -22.91
N MET A 93 -5.42 26.39 -22.52
CA MET A 93 -6.87 26.44 -22.78
C MET A 93 -7.57 27.71 -22.23
N PRO A 94 -7.33 28.17 -20.98
CA PRO A 94 -7.94 29.40 -20.45
C PRO A 94 -7.56 30.64 -21.25
N PHE A 95 -6.32 30.73 -21.73
CA PHE A 95 -5.88 31.88 -22.55
C PHE A 95 -6.54 31.93 -23.89
N LEU A 96 -6.77 30.76 -24.52
CA LEU A 96 -7.54 30.72 -25.78
C LEU A 96 -8.99 31.15 -25.55
N MET A 97 -9.60 30.70 -24.43
CA MET A 97 -10.96 31.07 -24.08
C MET A 97 -11.08 32.58 -23.81
N GLN A 98 -10.11 33.15 -23.10
CA GLN A 98 -10.03 34.59 -22.90
C GLN A 98 -9.89 35.34 -24.23
N SER A 99 -9.04 34.87 -25.14
CA SER A 99 -8.86 35.49 -26.48
C SER A 99 -10.14 35.50 -27.32
N VAL A 100 -10.99 34.48 -27.18
CA VAL A 100 -12.31 34.47 -27.83
C VAL A 100 -13.16 35.65 -27.36
N VAL A 101 -13.15 35.92 -26.06
CA VAL A 101 -13.96 37.00 -25.50
C VAL A 101 -13.35 38.36 -25.81
N ASP A 102 -12.05 38.52 -25.54
CA ASP A 102 -11.38 39.85 -25.64
C ASP A 102 -11.23 40.34 -27.09
N ILE A 103 -10.97 39.44 -28.03
CA ILE A 103 -10.74 39.81 -29.42
C ILE A 103 -11.95 39.44 -30.28
N GLY A 104 -12.41 38.20 -30.20
CA GLY A 104 -13.45 37.66 -31.05
C GLY A 104 -14.79 38.34 -30.82
N VAL A 105 -15.26 38.39 -29.59
CA VAL A 105 -16.58 38.95 -29.27
C VAL A 105 -16.55 40.48 -29.27
N ASN A 106 -15.55 41.09 -28.62
CA ASN A 106 -15.49 42.56 -28.52
C ASN A 106 -15.31 43.24 -29.87
N ASN A 107 -14.55 42.63 -30.81
CA ASN A 107 -14.34 43.16 -32.13
C ASN A 107 -15.33 42.60 -33.18
N GLN A 108 -16.25 41.72 -32.76
CA GLN A 108 -17.19 41.03 -33.66
C GLN A 108 -16.48 40.29 -34.80
N ASP A 109 -15.26 39.78 -34.56
CA ASP A 109 -14.44 39.07 -35.56
C ASP A 109 -14.79 37.57 -35.57
N ILE A 110 -15.79 37.23 -36.40
CA ILE A 110 -16.25 35.84 -36.55
C ILE A 110 -15.15 34.92 -37.12
N PRO A 111 -14.35 35.31 -38.11
CA PRO A 111 -13.24 34.51 -38.61
C PRO A 111 -12.24 34.15 -37.52
N PHE A 112 -11.90 35.07 -36.63
CA PHE A 112 -11.00 34.83 -35.49
C PHE A 112 -11.61 33.83 -34.52
N ILE A 113 -12.91 33.91 -34.23
CA ILE A 113 -13.61 32.94 -33.35
C ILE A 113 -13.51 31.53 -33.93
N TYR A 114 -13.74 31.36 -35.24
CA TYR A 114 -13.60 30.06 -35.90
C TYR A 114 -12.17 29.52 -35.82
N LEU A 115 -11.17 30.36 -35.99
CA LEU A 115 -9.76 29.97 -35.88
C LEU A 115 -9.44 29.46 -34.50
N ILE A 116 -9.86 30.17 -33.44
CA ILE A 116 -9.64 29.74 -32.06
C ILE A 116 -10.43 28.44 -31.77
N LEU A 117 -11.64 28.28 -32.24
CA LEU A 117 -12.44 27.08 -32.05
C LEU A 117 -11.72 25.86 -32.67
N VAL A 118 -11.18 25.98 -33.88
CA VAL A 118 -10.39 24.91 -34.51
C VAL A 118 -9.14 24.62 -33.69
N ALA A 119 -8.43 25.65 -33.20
CA ALA A 119 -7.27 25.49 -32.35
C ALA A 119 -7.62 24.74 -31.02
N GLN A 120 -8.75 25.10 -30.40
CA GLN A 120 -9.23 24.41 -29.19
C GLN A 120 -9.57 22.94 -29.44
N LEU A 121 -10.22 22.62 -30.60
CA LEU A 121 -10.50 21.24 -30.98
C LEU A 121 -9.23 20.41 -31.16
N VAL A 122 -8.21 20.98 -31.81
CA VAL A 122 -6.92 20.32 -32.00
C VAL A 122 -6.22 20.09 -30.65
N LEU A 123 -6.22 21.10 -29.77
CA LEU A 123 -5.65 20.95 -28.42
C LEU A 123 -6.41 19.93 -27.57
N PHE A 124 -7.75 19.92 -27.65
CA PHE A 124 -8.58 18.94 -26.95
C PHE A 124 -8.28 17.50 -27.42
N ALA A 125 -8.19 17.29 -28.73
CA ALA A 125 -7.81 16.01 -29.32
C ALA A 125 -6.41 15.59 -28.86
N SER A 126 -5.44 16.52 -28.86
CA SER A 126 -4.08 16.30 -28.38
C SER A 126 -4.04 15.94 -26.92
N GLN A 127 -4.80 16.64 -26.07
CA GLN A 127 -4.94 16.36 -24.64
C GLN A 127 -5.51 14.95 -24.41
N THR A 128 -6.53 14.58 -25.16
CA THR A 128 -7.14 13.23 -25.08
C THR A 128 -6.13 12.14 -25.44
N LEU A 129 -5.37 12.32 -26.51
CA LEU A 129 -4.33 11.38 -26.92
C LEU A 129 -3.23 11.24 -25.87
N VAL A 130 -2.76 12.35 -25.28
CA VAL A 130 -1.78 12.32 -24.19
C VAL A 130 -2.34 11.60 -22.97
N SER A 131 -3.61 11.80 -22.63
CA SER A 131 -4.27 11.12 -21.51
C SER A 131 -4.37 9.61 -21.74
N ILE A 132 -4.81 9.18 -22.91
CA ILE A 132 -4.90 7.75 -23.28
C ILE A 132 -3.51 7.09 -23.21
N PHE A 133 -2.49 7.75 -23.77
CA PHE A 133 -1.12 7.24 -23.74
C PHE A 133 -0.58 7.13 -22.30
N ARG A 134 -0.86 8.12 -21.45
CA ARG A 134 -0.49 8.10 -20.05
C ARG A 134 -1.17 6.95 -19.27
N GLU A 135 -2.47 6.75 -19.50
CA GLU A 135 -3.22 5.66 -18.86
C GLU A 135 -2.71 4.30 -19.31
N TRP A 136 -2.40 4.14 -20.60
CA TRP A 136 -1.81 2.92 -21.13
C TRP A 136 -0.44 2.63 -20.49
N LEU A 137 0.43 3.63 -20.36
CA LEU A 137 1.71 3.50 -19.68
C LEU A 137 1.53 3.12 -18.20
N LEU A 138 0.57 3.76 -17.52
CA LEU A 138 0.28 3.50 -16.11
C LEU A 138 -0.18 2.06 -15.91
N LEU A 139 -1.09 1.57 -16.74
CA LEU A 139 -1.53 0.17 -16.72
C LEU A 139 -0.36 -0.80 -16.91
N HIS A 140 0.55 -0.48 -17.80
CA HIS A 140 1.72 -1.32 -18.08
C HIS A 140 2.69 -1.38 -16.90
N VAL A 141 2.96 -0.24 -16.26
CA VAL A 141 3.81 -0.15 -15.06
C VAL A 141 3.15 -0.89 -13.89
N THR A 142 1.88 -0.60 -13.64
CA THR A 142 1.12 -1.21 -12.54
C THR A 142 0.99 -2.71 -12.69
N GLY A 143 0.68 -3.21 -13.89
CA GLY A 143 0.55 -4.63 -14.14
C GLY A 143 1.86 -5.40 -13.90
N ARG A 144 2.98 -4.89 -14.40
CA ARG A 144 4.31 -5.52 -14.19
C ARG A 144 4.77 -5.45 -12.73
N PHE A 145 4.52 -4.33 -12.09
CA PHE A 145 4.80 -4.15 -10.66
C PHE A 145 4.01 -5.17 -9.83
N ASN A 146 2.72 -5.32 -10.17
CA ASN A 146 1.80 -6.25 -9.54
C ASN A 146 2.30 -7.70 -9.61
N ILE A 147 2.56 -8.18 -10.82
CA ILE A 147 3.04 -9.54 -11.05
C ILE A 147 4.32 -9.80 -10.27
N LYS A 148 5.28 -8.89 -10.32
CA LYS A 148 6.56 -9.04 -9.61
C LYS A 148 6.38 -9.10 -8.10
N MET A 149 5.54 -8.24 -7.55
CA MET A 149 5.32 -8.16 -6.11
C MET A 149 4.60 -9.41 -5.57
N VAL A 150 3.56 -9.89 -6.27
CA VAL A 150 2.87 -11.15 -5.94
C VAL A 150 3.82 -12.34 -6.07
N SER A 151 4.60 -12.39 -7.14
CA SER A 151 5.59 -13.46 -7.34
C SER A 151 6.61 -13.50 -6.22
N ASP A 152 7.21 -12.36 -5.85
CA ASP A 152 8.19 -12.26 -4.77
C ASP A 152 7.58 -12.65 -3.41
N PHE A 153 6.31 -12.30 -3.17
CA PHE A 153 5.57 -12.72 -1.98
C PHE A 153 5.38 -14.24 -1.94
N LEU A 154 4.88 -14.82 -3.03
CA LEU A 154 4.67 -16.27 -3.14
C LEU A 154 5.99 -17.04 -2.98
N PHE A 155 7.06 -16.60 -3.63
CA PHE A 155 8.38 -17.22 -3.47
C PHE A 155 8.89 -17.18 -2.02
N LYS A 156 8.68 -16.06 -1.32
CA LYS A 156 9.04 -15.97 0.09
C LYS A 156 8.19 -16.88 0.95
N MET A 157 6.90 -16.98 0.67
CA MET A 157 5.97 -17.84 1.38
C MET A 157 6.34 -19.32 1.19
N LEU A 158 6.67 -19.73 -0.05
CA LEU A 158 7.09 -21.11 -0.35
C LEU A 158 8.43 -21.51 0.30
N LYS A 159 9.26 -20.56 0.70
CA LYS A 159 10.51 -20.82 1.45
C LYS A 159 10.30 -21.03 2.95
N LEU A 160 9.08 -20.82 3.46
CA LEU A 160 8.77 -21.07 4.85
C LEU A 160 8.71 -22.57 5.13
N PRO A 161 9.12 -23.04 6.33
CA PRO A 161 9.03 -24.44 6.71
C PRO A 161 7.58 -24.91 6.75
N VAL A 162 7.35 -26.21 6.49
CA VAL A 162 6.01 -26.82 6.46
C VAL A 162 5.27 -26.61 7.77
N SER A 163 5.98 -26.66 8.92
CA SER A 163 5.42 -26.40 10.24
C SER A 163 4.73 -25.03 10.39
N TYR A 164 5.11 -24.05 9.58
CA TYR A 164 4.43 -22.75 9.54
C TYR A 164 3.01 -22.85 8.97
N PHE A 165 2.79 -23.75 8.03
CA PHE A 165 1.49 -23.96 7.41
C PHE A 165 0.58 -24.88 8.25
N ASP A 166 1.17 -25.83 8.99
CA ASP A 166 0.42 -26.74 9.85
C ASP A 166 -0.18 -26.05 11.07
N THR A 167 0.45 -24.97 11.56
CA THR A 167 0.01 -24.23 12.74
C THR A 167 -1.02 -23.14 12.45
N ARG A 168 -1.35 -22.88 11.19
CA ARG A 168 -2.24 -21.78 10.78
C ARG A 168 -3.34 -22.23 9.84
N ASN A 169 -4.52 -21.64 10.03
CA ASN A 169 -5.68 -21.93 9.18
C ASN A 169 -5.47 -21.38 7.76
N ALA A 170 -5.89 -22.15 6.76
CA ALA A 170 -5.82 -21.75 5.35
C ALA A 170 -6.50 -20.39 5.07
N GLY A 171 -7.54 -20.03 5.82
CA GLY A 171 -8.21 -18.74 5.76
C GLY A 171 -7.31 -17.55 6.10
N GLU A 172 -6.38 -17.71 7.05
CA GLU A 172 -5.41 -16.66 7.41
C GLU A 172 -4.44 -16.38 6.26
N HIS A 173 -4.02 -17.40 5.54
CA HIS A 173 -3.15 -17.25 4.37
C HIS A 173 -3.87 -16.52 3.22
N LEU A 174 -5.15 -16.85 2.97
CA LEU A 174 -5.97 -16.17 1.98
C LEU A 174 -6.19 -14.70 2.35
N GLN A 175 -6.44 -14.41 3.62
CA GLN A 175 -6.59 -13.03 4.08
C GLN A 175 -5.31 -12.22 3.89
N ARG A 176 -4.14 -12.78 4.18
CA ARG A 176 -2.85 -12.11 3.92
C ARG A 176 -2.60 -11.82 2.45
N ILE A 177 -2.97 -12.74 1.56
CA ILE A 177 -2.91 -12.52 0.10
C ILE A 177 -3.84 -11.37 -0.29
N THR A 178 -5.06 -11.34 0.25
CA THR A 178 -6.02 -10.27 -0.02
C THR A 178 -5.55 -8.92 0.52
N ASP A 179 -5.00 -8.88 1.72
CA ASP A 179 -4.43 -7.66 2.31
C ASP A 179 -3.24 -7.15 1.51
N HIS A 180 -2.41 -8.07 1.00
CA HIS A 180 -1.31 -7.73 0.10
C HIS A 180 -1.83 -7.09 -1.20
N THR A 181 -2.91 -7.60 -1.76
CA THR A 181 -3.55 -7.03 -2.94
C THR A 181 -4.13 -5.64 -2.67
N ARG A 182 -4.69 -5.40 -1.48
CA ARG A 182 -5.16 -4.07 -1.06
C ARG A 182 -4.03 -3.06 -0.96
N ILE A 183 -2.94 -3.44 -0.29
CA ILE A 183 -1.74 -2.59 -0.18
C ILE A 183 -1.19 -2.27 -1.57
N GLN A 184 -1.15 -3.24 -2.43
CA GLN A 184 -0.70 -3.15 -3.80
C GLN A 184 -1.55 -2.21 -4.64
N ASN A 185 -2.88 -2.31 -4.59
CA ASN A 185 -3.79 -1.40 -5.28
C ASN A 185 -3.65 0.03 -4.77
N PHE A 186 -3.47 0.19 -3.46
CA PHE A 186 -3.20 1.50 -2.87
C PHE A 186 -1.90 2.11 -3.41
N ILE A 187 -0.82 1.35 -3.44
CA ILE A 187 0.49 1.85 -3.85
C ILE A 187 0.56 2.10 -5.35
N SER A 188 -0.03 1.22 -6.17
CA SER A 188 0.16 1.29 -7.63
C SER A 188 -0.78 2.26 -8.31
N SER A 189 -2.07 2.26 -8.00
CA SER A 189 -3.03 3.11 -8.69
C SER A 189 -3.34 4.40 -7.93
N SER A 190 -3.66 4.31 -6.64
CA SER A 190 -4.10 5.47 -5.87
C SER A 190 -2.95 6.43 -5.58
N THR A 191 -1.78 5.92 -5.19
CA THR A 191 -0.63 6.76 -4.84
C THR A 191 -0.06 7.49 -6.05
N LEU A 192 0.08 6.80 -7.19
CA LEU A 192 0.56 7.44 -8.42
C LEU A 192 -0.43 8.51 -8.90
N ASN A 193 -1.73 8.20 -8.93
CA ASN A 193 -2.74 9.18 -9.31
C ASN A 193 -2.79 10.36 -8.33
N MET A 194 -2.64 10.13 -7.03
CA MET A 194 -2.59 11.19 -6.02
C MET A 194 -1.38 12.10 -6.21
N ILE A 195 -0.19 11.54 -6.47
CA ILE A 195 1.02 12.32 -6.76
C ILE A 195 0.82 13.15 -8.02
N PHE A 196 0.25 12.59 -9.08
CA PHE A 196 -0.03 13.31 -10.32
C PHE A 196 -1.05 14.42 -10.10
N SER A 197 -2.12 14.18 -9.33
CA SER A 197 -3.11 15.20 -8.99
C SER A 197 -2.51 16.34 -8.16
N MET A 198 -1.62 16.03 -7.22
CA MET A 198 -0.91 17.07 -6.44
C MET A 198 -0.04 17.94 -7.35
N ILE A 199 0.70 17.34 -8.29
CA ILE A 199 1.53 18.10 -9.22
C ILE A 199 0.66 19.00 -10.11
N THR A 200 -0.47 18.48 -10.60
CA THR A 200 -1.41 19.26 -11.43
C THR A 200 -2.08 20.39 -10.64
N PHE A 201 -2.26 20.22 -9.31
CA PHE A 201 -2.85 21.25 -8.47
C PHE A 201 -1.88 22.39 -8.15
N ILE A 202 -0.56 22.14 -8.13
CA ILE A 202 0.48 23.12 -7.85
C ILE A 202 0.81 23.98 -9.10
N ILE A 203 0.58 23.44 -10.29
CA ILE A 203 0.82 24.14 -11.56
C ILE A 203 -0.41 24.92 -12.00
#